data_d43e8b0b42a130d29476f6282449e27b
#
_entry.id   d43e8b0b42a130d29476f6282449e27b
#
_cell.length_a   1.000
_cell.length_b   1.000
_cell.length_c   1.000
_cell.angle_alpha   90.00
_cell.angle_beta   90.00
_cell.angle_gamma   90.00
#
_symmetry.space_group_name_H-M   'P 1'
#
loop_
_entity.id
_entity.type
_entity.pdbx_description
1 polymer ?
#
loop_
_entity_poly.entity_id
_entity_poly.type
_entity_poly.pdbx_seq_one_letter_code
_entity_poly.pdbx_strand_id
1 'polypeptide(L)'
;MENITLSDLPSQTNLTRIQKSRFVKKANDLLKQGFNKAAAVNGAVGSVLVQKAAGEEEMISYEIIYEPDTPDLHGQWMSKETLAKAQQDFKKAQELGAVTENLYHLFDTDSWKIVDHWIQPEFDVNVAQTGEVIKAGSWVAKVQYTPETWELKKAGLIGGLSLQCGGMLNEETNELSELDFSISLEEEEAK
;
A
#
# COMPACT_ATOMS: atom_id res chain seq x y z
N MET A 1 29.15 -15.95 -20.95
CA MET A 1 29.00 -15.56 -19.52
C MET A 1 28.45 -16.78 -18.80
N GLU A 2 29.07 -17.18 -17.70
CA GLU A 2 28.58 -18.27 -16.85
C GLU A 2 27.31 -17.79 -16.14
N ASN A 3 26.22 -18.56 -16.24
CA ASN A 3 24.96 -18.20 -15.57
C ASN A 3 24.82 -18.98 -14.27
N ILE A 4 24.29 -18.33 -13.25
CA ILE A 4 23.91 -18.98 -11.98
C ILE A 4 22.57 -19.66 -12.16
N THR A 5 22.46 -20.88 -11.68
CA THR A 5 21.27 -21.73 -11.73
C THR A 5 20.88 -22.19 -10.32
N LEU A 6 19.82 -22.97 -10.19
CA LEU A 6 19.40 -23.52 -8.91
C LEU A 6 20.42 -24.52 -8.31
N SER A 7 21.28 -25.12 -9.12
CA SER A 7 22.35 -26.00 -8.63
C SER A 7 23.45 -25.25 -7.87
N ASP A 8 23.56 -23.94 -8.06
CA ASP A 8 24.50 -23.08 -7.34
C ASP A 8 23.97 -22.64 -5.96
N LEU A 9 22.71 -22.94 -5.65
CA LEU A 9 22.13 -22.66 -4.34
C LEU A 9 22.75 -23.59 -3.28
N PRO A 10 23.24 -23.04 -2.14
CA PRO A 10 23.79 -23.88 -1.07
C PRO A 10 22.77 -24.90 -0.57
N SER A 11 23.19 -26.16 -0.42
CA SER A 11 22.33 -27.30 -0.09
C SER A 11 21.54 -27.18 1.22
N GLN A 12 22.00 -26.33 2.13
CA GLN A 12 21.34 -26.07 3.42
C GLN A 12 20.25 -24.98 3.34
N THR A 13 20.04 -24.39 2.15
CA THR A 13 19.12 -23.27 1.98
C THR A 13 17.73 -23.79 1.59
N ASN A 14 16.80 -23.82 2.55
CA ASN A 14 15.43 -24.25 2.28
C ASN A 14 14.60 -23.06 1.77
N LEU A 15 14.43 -22.94 0.46
CA LEU A 15 13.67 -21.88 -0.21
C LEU A 15 12.43 -22.43 -0.90
N THR A 16 11.36 -21.66 -0.88
CA THR A 16 10.14 -21.92 -1.67
C THR A 16 10.44 -21.79 -3.17
N ARG A 17 9.53 -22.27 -4.03
CA ARG A 17 9.65 -22.17 -5.48
C ARG A 17 9.85 -20.74 -5.96
N ILE A 18 9.11 -19.78 -5.37
CA ILE A 18 9.19 -18.36 -5.71
C ILE A 18 10.55 -17.78 -5.28
N GLN A 19 11.00 -18.09 -4.06
CA GLN A 19 12.30 -17.65 -3.56
C GLN A 19 13.47 -18.20 -4.40
N LYS A 20 13.36 -19.42 -4.87
CA LYS A 20 14.34 -20.03 -5.80
C LYS A 20 14.44 -19.25 -7.12
N SER A 21 13.29 -18.84 -7.67
CA SER A 21 13.26 -18.01 -8.89
C SER A 21 13.89 -16.64 -8.66
N ARG A 22 13.57 -15.98 -7.52
CA ARG A 22 14.16 -14.69 -7.12
C ARG A 22 15.68 -14.79 -6.90
N PHE A 23 16.13 -15.86 -6.27
CA PHE A 23 17.56 -16.15 -6.10
C PHE A 23 18.30 -16.17 -7.44
N VAL A 24 17.84 -17.00 -8.39
CA VAL A 24 18.48 -17.12 -9.71
C VAL A 24 18.52 -15.76 -10.43
N LYS A 25 17.42 -15.03 -10.43
CA LYS A 25 17.36 -13.70 -11.05
C LYS A 25 18.37 -12.74 -10.39
N LYS A 26 18.33 -12.60 -9.07
CA LYS A 26 19.19 -11.66 -8.32
C LYS A 26 20.65 -12.00 -8.47
N ALA A 27 21.01 -13.30 -8.40
CA ALA A 27 22.39 -13.75 -8.56
C ALA A 27 22.95 -13.43 -9.96
N ASN A 28 22.16 -13.66 -11.02
CA ASN A 28 22.58 -13.32 -12.38
C ASN A 28 22.67 -11.80 -12.60
N ASP A 29 21.82 -11.01 -11.95
CA ASP A 29 21.92 -9.54 -12.01
C ASP A 29 23.21 -9.04 -11.33
N LEU A 30 23.63 -9.65 -10.22
CA LEU A 30 24.90 -9.35 -9.55
C LEU A 30 26.11 -9.75 -10.42
N LEU A 31 26.05 -10.90 -11.13
CA LEU A 31 27.08 -11.27 -12.11
C LEU A 31 27.23 -10.20 -13.21
N LYS A 32 26.11 -9.70 -13.75
CA LYS A 32 26.12 -8.64 -14.78
C LYS A 32 26.73 -7.33 -14.26
N GLN A 33 26.63 -7.08 -12.95
CA GLN A 33 27.24 -5.92 -12.29
C GLN A 33 28.72 -6.11 -11.98
N GLY A 34 29.34 -7.25 -12.36
CA GLY A 34 30.75 -7.51 -12.21
C GLY A 34 31.16 -8.23 -10.92
N PHE A 35 30.21 -8.69 -10.11
CA PHE A 35 30.53 -9.55 -8.96
C PHE A 35 30.99 -10.93 -9.42
N ASN A 36 31.96 -11.52 -8.72
CA ASN A 36 32.32 -12.90 -8.97
C ASN A 36 31.19 -13.86 -8.54
N LYS A 37 31.23 -15.10 -9.04
CA LYS A 37 30.17 -16.10 -8.82
C LYS A 37 29.85 -16.32 -7.34
N ALA A 38 30.85 -16.45 -6.49
CA ALA A 38 30.67 -16.69 -5.05
C ALA A 38 29.99 -15.47 -4.36
N ALA A 39 30.43 -14.26 -4.67
CA ALA A 39 29.83 -13.04 -4.14
C ALA A 39 28.38 -12.84 -4.63
N ALA A 40 28.12 -13.17 -5.91
CA ALA A 40 26.78 -13.09 -6.48
C ALA A 40 25.80 -14.10 -5.83
N VAL A 41 26.25 -15.34 -5.61
CA VAL A 41 25.47 -16.38 -4.90
C VAL A 41 25.20 -15.95 -3.46
N ASN A 42 26.23 -15.57 -2.70
CA ASN A 42 26.09 -15.18 -1.30
C ASN A 42 25.21 -13.93 -1.14
N GLY A 43 25.38 -12.94 -1.98
CA GLY A 43 24.55 -11.72 -1.97
C GLY A 43 23.08 -12.00 -2.31
N ALA A 44 22.82 -12.89 -3.27
CA ALA A 44 21.46 -13.30 -3.61
C ALA A 44 20.82 -14.15 -2.50
N VAL A 45 21.54 -15.09 -1.90
CA VAL A 45 21.08 -15.88 -0.74
C VAL A 45 20.78 -14.96 0.43
N GLY A 46 21.69 -14.07 0.78
CA GLY A 46 21.48 -13.07 1.86
C GLY A 46 20.23 -12.23 1.63
N SER A 47 20.06 -11.71 0.42
CA SER A 47 18.88 -10.91 0.04
C SER A 47 17.57 -11.69 0.19
N VAL A 48 17.54 -12.95 -0.23
CA VAL A 48 16.34 -13.81 -0.14
C VAL A 48 16.07 -14.28 1.30
N LEU A 49 17.13 -14.54 2.08
CA LEU A 49 17.01 -14.94 3.49
C LEU A 49 16.63 -13.79 4.40
N VAL A 50 17.09 -12.56 4.12
CA VAL A 50 16.64 -11.37 4.85
C VAL A 50 15.13 -11.16 4.66
N GLN A 51 14.62 -11.37 3.44
CA GLN A 51 13.16 -11.38 3.20
C GLN A 51 12.43 -12.51 3.95
N LYS A 52 13.10 -13.67 4.17
CA LYS A 52 12.55 -14.78 4.96
C LYS A 52 12.61 -14.52 6.48
N ALA A 53 13.69 -13.88 6.94
CA ALA A 53 13.84 -13.49 8.36
C ALA A 53 12.91 -12.33 8.76
N ALA A 54 12.44 -11.54 7.79
CA ALA A 54 11.40 -10.53 7.98
C ALA A 54 9.99 -11.11 8.13
N GLY A 55 9.85 -12.45 8.25
CA GLY A 55 8.56 -13.13 8.35
C GLY A 55 7.96 -13.50 7.00
N GLU A 56 6.88 -14.27 7.02
CA GLU A 56 5.97 -14.38 5.89
C GLU A 56 5.72 -12.97 5.36
N GLU A 57 5.80 -12.78 4.03
CA GLU A 57 5.54 -11.48 3.40
C GLU A 57 4.30 -10.91 4.06
N GLU A 58 4.40 -9.82 4.82
CA GLU A 58 3.31 -9.37 5.71
C GLU A 58 2.06 -8.96 4.92
N MET A 59 2.15 -8.96 3.58
CA MET A 59 1.06 -8.56 2.66
C MET A 59 0.46 -7.22 3.07
N ILE A 60 1.34 -6.32 3.47
CA ILE A 60 1.02 -4.99 3.98
C ILE A 60 1.58 -3.95 3.03
N SER A 61 0.78 -2.93 2.73
CA SER A 61 1.26 -1.69 2.15
C SER A 61 0.92 -0.49 3.04
N TYR A 62 1.61 0.60 2.79
CA TYR A 62 1.30 1.91 3.34
C TYR A 62 0.82 2.78 2.20
N GLU A 63 -0.40 3.29 2.31
CA GLU A 63 -1.08 4.02 1.24
C GLU A 63 -1.42 5.43 1.72
N ILE A 64 -1.26 6.42 0.86
CA ILE A 64 -1.80 7.76 1.10
C ILE A 64 -3.29 7.70 0.77
N ILE A 65 -4.15 7.95 1.77
CA ILE A 65 -5.59 8.08 1.56
C ILE A 65 -5.88 9.43 0.92
N TYR A 66 -5.30 10.50 1.49
CA TYR A 66 -5.44 11.85 0.96
C TYR A 66 -4.26 12.75 1.39
N GLU A 67 -3.88 13.66 0.51
CA GLU A 67 -2.84 14.67 0.75
C GLU A 67 -3.52 16.04 0.95
N PRO A 68 -3.21 16.77 2.04
CA PRO A 68 -3.85 18.05 2.31
C PRO A 68 -3.53 19.09 1.23
N ASP A 69 -4.44 20.02 1.02
CA ASP A 69 -4.31 21.16 0.11
C ASP A 69 -3.95 20.76 -1.34
N THR A 70 -4.24 19.47 -1.69
CA THR A 70 -3.94 18.91 -3.01
C THR A 70 -5.25 18.52 -3.69
N PRO A 71 -5.59 19.13 -4.85
CA PRO A 71 -6.79 18.76 -5.59
C PRO A 71 -6.74 17.31 -6.09
N ASP A 72 -7.83 16.60 -5.95
CA ASP A 72 -8.05 15.27 -6.51
C ASP A 72 -8.38 15.33 -8.03
N LEU A 73 -8.77 14.19 -8.60
CA LEU A 73 -9.13 14.10 -10.03
C LEU A 73 -10.39 14.88 -10.40
N HIS A 74 -11.22 15.26 -9.41
CA HIS A 74 -12.41 16.11 -9.58
C HIS A 74 -12.11 17.59 -9.32
N GLY A 75 -10.86 17.92 -8.96
CA GLY A 75 -10.44 19.26 -8.59
C GLY A 75 -10.89 19.66 -7.16
N GLN A 76 -11.35 18.70 -6.38
CA GLN A 76 -11.76 18.91 -4.99
C GLN A 76 -10.56 18.72 -4.06
N TRP A 77 -10.54 19.44 -2.96
CA TRP A 77 -9.43 19.39 -2.02
C TRP A 77 -9.91 19.53 -0.56
N MET A 78 -9.07 19.12 0.36
CA MET A 78 -9.33 19.19 1.81
C MET A 78 -8.17 19.87 2.53
N SER A 79 -8.50 20.73 3.50
CA SER A 79 -7.50 21.32 4.39
C SER A 79 -6.95 20.29 5.39
N LYS A 80 -5.82 20.60 6.03
CA LYS A 80 -5.23 19.75 7.10
C LYS A 80 -6.21 19.54 8.24
N GLU A 81 -6.95 20.56 8.60
CA GLU A 81 -7.94 20.55 9.66
C GLU A 81 -9.10 19.62 9.31
N THR A 82 -9.59 19.71 8.07
CA THR A 82 -10.63 18.82 7.55
C THR A 82 -10.16 17.38 7.55
N LEU A 83 -8.94 17.10 7.08
CA LEU A 83 -8.38 15.74 7.08
C LEU A 83 -8.19 15.17 8.49
N ALA A 84 -7.73 15.98 9.44
CA ALA A 84 -7.59 15.55 10.82
C ALA A 84 -8.93 15.18 11.46
N LYS A 85 -9.99 15.96 11.20
CA LYS A 85 -11.35 15.65 11.64
C LYS A 85 -11.88 14.39 10.94
N ALA A 86 -11.75 14.32 9.62
CA ALA A 86 -12.17 13.18 8.81
C ALA A 86 -11.54 11.86 9.28
N GLN A 87 -10.25 11.87 9.59
CA GLN A 87 -9.53 10.70 10.11
C GLN A 87 -10.12 10.23 11.45
N GLN A 88 -10.48 11.16 12.35
CA GLN A 88 -11.10 10.82 13.64
C GLN A 88 -12.51 10.27 13.46
N ASP A 89 -13.29 10.85 12.58
CA ASP A 89 -14.68 10.43 12.32
C ASP A 89 -14.71 9.09 11.58
N PHE A 90 -13.79 8.85 10.64
CA PHE A 90 -13.58 7.55 10.01
C PHE A 90 -13.24 6.48 11.05
N LYS A 91 -12.33 6.78 11.99
CA LYS A 91 -11.96 5.84 13.06
C LYS A 91 -13.18 5.45 13.90
N LYS A 92 -14.03 6.41 14.29
CA LYS A 92 -15.27 6.12 15.02
C LYS A 92 -16.23 5.26 14.20
N ALA A 93 -16.41 5.58 12.91
CA ALA A 93 -17.25 4.81 12.00
C ALA A 93 -16.73 3.38 11.83
N GLN A 94 -15.42 3.20 11.72
CA GLN A 94 -14.77 1.87 11.67
C GLN A 94 -14.99 1.08 12.97
N GLU A 95 -14.85 1.70 14.15
CA GLU A 95 -15.10 1.07 15.45
C GLU A 95 -16.57 0.64 15.61
N LEU A 96 -17.50 1.35 14.97
CA LEU A 96 -18.94 1.04 14.95
C LEU A 96 -19.31 0.02 13.86
N GLY A 97 -18.37 -0.39 12.99
CA GLY A 97 -18.63 -1.28 11.87
C GLY A 97 -19.47 -0.64 10.75
N ALA A 98 -19.48 0.69 10.67
CA ALA A 98 -20.21 1.44 9.65
C ALA A 98 -19.39 1.67 8.37
N VAL A 99 -18.12 1.28 8.36
CA VAL A 99 -17.22 1.39 7.20
C VAL A 99 -16.98 0.00 6.64
N THR A 100 -17.13 -0.14 5.32
CA THR A 100 -16.77 -1.34 4.58
C THR A 100 -15.70 -1.01 3.55
N GLU A 101 -14.79 -1.95 3.36
CA GLU A 101 -13.83 -1.89 2.26
C GLU A 101 -14.51 -2.35 0.97
N ASN A 102 -14.22 -1.67 -0.13
CA ASN A 102 -14.72 -2.04 -1.44
C ASN A 102 -13.62 -2.07 -2.50
N LEU A 103 -13.87 -2.74 -3.62
CA LEU A 103 -13.00 -2.71 -4.79
C LEU A 103 -13.64 -1.88 -5.90
N TYR A 104 -12.90 -0.88 -6.38
CA TYR A 104 -13.30 0.00 -7.50
C TYR A 104 -14.62 0.74 -7.27
N HIS A 105 -15.05 0.92 -6.01
CA HIS A 105 -16.37 1.48 -5.65
C HIS A 105 -17.57 0.71 -6.25
N LEU A 106 -17.38 -0.58 -6.53
CA LEU A 106 -18.40 -1.41 -7.20
C LEU A 106 -18.97 -2.52 -6.31
N PHE A 107 -18.18 -3.06 -5.40
CA PHE A 107 -18.61 -4.15 -4.53
C PHE A 107 -17.76 -4.22 -3.27
N ASP A 108 -18.41 -4.51 -2.15
CA ASP A 108 -17.76 -4.71 -0.87
C ASP A 108 -16.87 -5.95 -0.89
N THR A 109 -15.80 -5.92 -0.12
CA THR A 109 -14.84 -7.00 -0.09
C THR A 109 -14.19 -7.15 1.29
N ASP A 110 -13.81 -8.36 1.63
CA ASP A 110 -12.96 -8.72 2.76
C ASP A 110 -11.53 -9.10 2.32
N SER A 111 -11.23 -8.90 1.03
CA SER A 111 -9.94 -9.27 0.45
C SER A 111 -8.79 -8.34 0.86
N TRP A 112 -9.08 -7.23 1.47
CA TRP A 112 -8.14 -6.30 2.10
C TRP A 112 -8.85 -5.51 3.21
N LYS A 113 -8.09 -4.90 4.11
CA LYS A 113 -8.64 -4.04 5.17
C LYS A 113 -7.64 -3.01 5.64
N ILE A 114 -8.14 -1.87 6.08
CA ILE A 114 -7.34 -0.88 6.81
C ILE A 114 -7.18 -1.39 8.25
N VAL A 115 -5.93 -1.72 8.62
CA VAL A 115 -5.61 -2.21 9.97
C VAL A 115 -5.12 -1.10 10.89
N ASP A 116 -4.67 0.02 10.32
CA ASP A 116 -4.30 1.22 11.05
C ASP A 116 -4.30 2.43 10.11
N HIS A 117 -4.52 3.63 10.63
CA HIS A 117 -4.45 4.87 9.86
C HIS A 117 -4.16 6.07 10.77
N TRP A 118 -3.43 7.04 10.24
CA TRP A 118 -3.03 8.23 10.99
C TRP A 118 -2.82 9.45 10.09
N ILE A 119 -2.77 10.63 10.72
CA ILE A 119 -2.28 11.83 10.06
C ILE A 119 -0.76 11.87 10.22
N GLN A 120 -0.03 11.99 9.12
CA GLN A 120 1.42 12.14 9.13
C GLN A 120 1.81 13.38 9.94
N PRO A 121 2.70 13.26 10.94
CA PRO A 121 3.16 14.39 11.74
C PRO A 121 3.82 15.53 10.93
N GLU A 122 4.33 16.54 11.61
CA GLU A 122 4.81 17.81 11.04
C GLU A 122 6.07 17.72 10.13
N PHE A 123 6.44 16.56 9.65
CA PHE A 123 7.60 16.37 8.75
C PHE A 123 7.27 15.41 7.61
N ASP A 124 7.86 15.68 6.46
CA ASP A 124 7.76 14.82 5.29
C ASP A 124 8.57 13.53 5.47
N VAL A 125 8.05 12.42 4.98
CA VAL A 125 8.72 11.12 4.98
C VAL A 125 9.03 10.70 3.56
N ASN A 126 10.32 10.45 3.27
CA ASN A 126 10.74 9.87 2.00
C ASN A 126 10.63 8.34 2.08
N VAL A 127 9.85 7.75 1.20
CA VAL A 127 9.71 6.30 1.06
C VAL A 127 10.85 5.79 0.18
N ALA A 128 11.88 5.24 0.81
CA ALA A 128 13.11 4.85 0.11
C ALA A 128 12.91 3.80 -1.00
N GLN A 129 11.85 2.98 -0.89
CA GLN A 129 11.54 1.92 -1.85
C GLN A 129 10.92 2.43 -3.14
N THR A 130 10.10 3.48 -3.07
CA THR A 130 9.34 4.03 -4.22
C THR A 130 9.86 5.38 -4.67
N GLY A 131 10.58 6.11 -3.80
CA GLY A 131 10.99 7.50 -4.01
C GLY A 131 9.86 8.52 -3.80
N GLU A 132 8.71 8.06 -3.35
CA GLU A 132 7.58 8.92 -3.01
C GLU A 132 7.84 9.70 -1.73
N VAL A 133 7.18 10.85 -1.60
CA VAL A 133 7.24 11.70 -0.40
C VAL A 133 5.84 11.75 0.21
N ILE A 134 5.71 11.24 1.43
CA ILE A 134 4.51 11.43 2.24
C ILE A 134 4.62 12.79 2.93
N LYS A 135 3.80 13.73 2.53
CA LYS A 135 3.84 15.09 3.08
C LYS A 135 3.26 15.15 4.50
N ALA A 136 3.76 16.09 5.27
CA ALA A 136 3.20 16.42 6.57
C ALA A 136 1.72 16.80 6.44
N GLY A 137 0.87 16.21 7.29
CA GLY A 137 -0.58 16.38 7.27
C GLY A 137 -1.32 15.40 6.37
N SER A 138 -0.63 14.56 5.57
CA SER A 138 -1.27 13.51 4.79
C SER A 138 -1.97 12.48 5.68
N TRP A 139 -3.13 12.02 5.26
CA TRP A 139 -3.80 10.88 5.86
C TRP A 139 -3.27 9.59 5.23
N VAL A 140 -2.64 8.76 6.05
CA VAL A 140 -1.98 7.51 5.65
C VAL A 140 -2.69 6.33 6.26
N ALA A 141 -2.78 5.22 5.52
CA ALA A 141 -3.28 3.95 6.01
C ALA A 141 -2.23 2.85 5.91
N LYS A 142 -2.29 1.92 6.85
CA LYS A 142 -1.68 0.61 6.81
C LYS A 142 -2.72 -0.40 6.36
N VAL A 143 -2.49 -1.03 5.22
CA VAL A 143 -3.45 -1.93 4.57
C VAL A 143 -2.92 -3.36 4.59
N GLN A 144 -3.73 -4.29 5.07
CA GLN A 144 -3.48 -5.73 5.05
C GLN A 144 -4.28 -6.35 3.91
N TYR A 145 -3.65 -7.22 3.12
CA TYR A 145 -4.27 -7.91 1.98
C TYR A 145 -4.36 -9.42 2.20
N THR A 146 -5.33 -10.07 1.53
CA THR A 146 -5.28 -11.52 1.34
C THR A 146 -4.15 -11.87 0.36
N PRO A 147 -3.67 -13.14 0.34
CA PRO A 147 -2.64 -13.55 -0.61
C PRO A 147 -2.97 -13.23 -2.06
N GLU A 148 -4.21 -13.47 -2.48
CA GLU A 148 -4.69 -13.25 -3.85
C GLU A 148 -4.65 -11.76 -4.21
N THR A 149 -5.18 -10.90 -3.34
CA THR A 149 -5.22 -9.45 -3.55
C THR A 149 -3.82 -8.83 -3.47
N TRP A 150 -2.94 -9.40 -2.64
CA TRP A 150 -1.54 -8.99 -2.58
C TRP A 150 -0.79 -9.26 -3.88
N GLU A 151 -1.06 -10.37 -4.57
CA GLU A 151 -0.49 -10.61 -5.90
C GLU A 151 -0.97 -9.57 -6.92
N LEU A 152 -2.25 -9.16 -6.88
CA LEU A 152 -2.78 -8.09 -7.73
C LEU A 152 -2.13 -6.74 -7.42
N LYS A 153 -1.93 -6.41 -6.14
CA LYS A 153 -1.22 -5.19 -5.71
C LYS A 153 0.22 -5.16 -6.22
N LYS A 154 0.97 -6.25 -6.07
CA LYS A 154 2.34 -6.36 -6.58
C LYS A 154 2.43 -6.31 -8.10
N ALA A 155 1.41 -6.76 -8.80
CA ALA A 155 1.30 -6.67 -10.24
C ALA A 155 0.92 -5.27 -10.75
N GLY A 156 0.59 -4.32 -9.84
CA GLY A 156 0.14 -2.98 -10.19
C GLY A 156 -1.30 -2.93 -10.72
N LEU A 157 -2.08 -3.99 -10.53
CA LEU A 157 -3.49 -4.07 -10.95
C LEU A 157 -4.42 -3.42 -9.91
N ILE A 158 -3.97 -3.28 -8.67
CA ILE A 158 -4.65 -2.50 -7.63
C ILE A 158 -3.74 -1.32 -7.31
N GLY A 159 -4.27 -0.12 -7.50
CA GLY A 159 -3.59 1.15 -7.26
C GLY A 159 -3.63 1.60 -5.80
N GLY A 160 -3.84 2.87 -5.58
CA GLY A 160 -3.99 3.49 -4.26
C GLY A 160 -5.39 3.33 -3.69
N LEU A 161 -5.61 3.93 -2.53
CA LEU A 161 -6.92 4.04 -1.90
C LEU A 161 -7.67 5.24 -2.46
N SER A 162 -9.00 5.17 -2.43
CA SER A 162 -9.89 6.28 -2.71
C SER A 162 -10.97 6.33 -1.63
N LEU A 163 -11.29 7.55 -1.16
CA LEU A 163 -12.36 7.76 -0.21
C LEU A 163 -13.71 7.75 -0.91
N GLN A 164 -14.66 7.05 -0.31
CA GLN A 164 -16.07 7.16 -0.65
C GLN A 164 -16.83 7.59 0.61
N CYS A 165 -17.37 8.78 0.61
CA CYS A 165 -18.05 9.37 1.75
C CYS A 165 -18.99 10.51 1.29
N GLY A 166 -19.95 10.87 2.12
CA GLY A 166 -20.67 12.12 1.99
C GLY A 166 -19.80 13.30 2.44
N GLY A 167 -20.19 14.50 2.06
CA GLY A 167 -19.51 15.72 2.51
C GLY A 167 -20.16 16.99 1.98
N MET A 168 -19.71 18.13 2.50
CA MET A 168 -20.14 19.45 2.01
C MET A 168 -19.07 20.00 1.06
N LEU A 169 -19.48 20.36 -0.15
CA LEU A 169 -18.64 21.00 -1.16
C LEU A 169 -18.88 22.50 -1.16
N ASN A 170 -17.82 23.28 -1.00
CA ASN A 170 -17.87 24.72 -1.28
C ASN A 170 -17.67 24.90 -2.79
N GLU A 171 -18.74 25.28 -3.50
CA GLU A 171 -18.74 25.42 -4.97
C GLU A 171 -17.82 26.55 -5.49
N GLU A 172 -17.45 27.53 -4.65
CA GLU A 172 -16.56 28.62 -5.06
C GLU A 172 -15.07 28.22 -4.96
N THR A 173 -14.72 27.43 -3.95
CA THR A 173 -13.32 27.04 -3.68
C THR A 173 -12.99 25.59 -4.04
N ASN A 174 -14.01 24.77 -4.28
CA ASN A 174 -13.94 23.31 -4.41
C ASN A 174 -13.39 22.60 -3.15
N GLU A 175 -13.48 23.26 -1.99
CA GLU A 175 -13.09 22.65 -0.73
C GLU A 175 -14.18 21.69 -0.23
N LEU A 176 -13.77 20.47 0.12
CA LEU A 176 -14.59 19.49 0.81
C LEU A 176 -14.44 19.65 2.33
N SER A 177 -15.58 19.59 3.04
CA SER A 177 -15.65 19.63 4.49
C SER A 177 -16.79 18.75 5.02
N GLU A 178 -16.90 18.62 6.34
CA GLU A 178 -17.96 17.88 7.03
C GLU A 178 -18.17 16.47 6.46
N LEU A 179 -17.07 15.68 6.36
CA LEU A 179 -17.13 14.33 5.79
C LEU A 179 -17.94 13.39 6.67
N ASP A 180 -18.82 12.61 6.05
CA ASP A 180 -19.65 11.60 6.69
C ASP A 180 -19.35 10.22 6.10
N PHE A 181 -18.92 9.29 6.95
CA PHE A 181 -18.59 7.91 6.62
C PHE A 181 -19.68 6.92 7.00
N SER A 182 -20.81 7.39 7.54
CA SER A 182 -21.93 6.54 7.95
C SER A 182 -22.97 6.32 6.86
N ILE A 183 -22.82 6.96 5.71
CA ILE A 183 -23.76 6.83 4.59
C ILE A 183 -23.53 5.49 3.91
N SER A 184 -24.39 4.52 4.18
CA SER A 184 -24.48 3.30 3.38
C SER A 184 -25.09 3.63 2.01
N LEU A 185 -24.54 3.05 0.93
CA LEU A 185 -24.99 3.28 -0.45
C LEU A 185 -26.41 2.77 -0.75
N GLU A 186 -27.10 2.20 0.23
CA GLU A 186 -28.45 1.66 0.07
C GLU A 186 -29.54 2.72 -0.18
N GLU A 187 -29.24 4.02 -0.04
CA GLU A 187 -30.24 5.09 -0.24
C GLU A 187 -30.32 5.64 -1.68
N GLU A 188 -29.42 5.28 -2.60
CA GLU A 188 -29.45 5.77 -3.99
C GLU A 188 -30.36 4.96 -4.93
N GLU A 189 -30.82 3.77 -4.57
CA GLU A 189 -31.75 2.97 -5.40
C GLU A 189 -33.24 3.29 -5.18
N ALA A 190 -33.56 4.24 -4.34
CA ALA A 190 -34.95 4.59 -3.98
C ALA A 190 -35.47 5.92 -4.58
N LYS A 191 -34.96 6.37 -5.73
CA LYS A 191 -35.53 7.53 -6.45
C LYS A 191 -35.76 7.26 -7.92
#